data_e394f315c470a1c063309b05418796e9
#
_entry.id   e394f315c470a1c063309b05418796e9
#
_cell.length_a   1.000
_cell.length_b   1.000
_cell.length_c   1.000
_cell.angle_alpha   90.00
_cell.angle_beta   90.00
_cell.angle_gamma   90.00
#
_symmetry.space_group_name_H-M   'P 1'
#
loop_
_entity.id
_entity.type
_entity.pdbx_description
1 polymer ?
#
loop_
_entity_poly.entity_id
_entity_poly.type
_entity_poly.pdbx_seq_one_letter_code
_entity_poly.pdbx_strand_id
1 'polypeptide(L)'
;MAPNSALVNIKRFGEKGFSLYPSLYIGLHYSRELAQHGKFRLYRFFQKVFCHCGLNALPHFQMLLKVLLITTMSFSAFSIAKSDVDYESPQRIADQNIELNSSSNKPQVRFHAWGGSAQVNGYLQWVAGQVNQRFNIEMQHVKLADTSDAVSRVLAEKAAGNHDNGSVDLIWINGENFAAMKKHGLLARSWVEELDNFALTTPEKNPAMVTDFGEATLGMEAPWGKASMVFYYRSAHMKALNVTPPQTIGELLRFAQKAPGRFTYPVPNDYLGISFIKYAAIALNGDKQSLFYQPVTEQSLQAVLPALWTYLDELHPSMWQQGEYMLRQASQLQRLIGTGELTLAFSFTAAEIPSAVNRFDLPDDVRTYAMQDGSLANVHFVGLTYNSNNKSAAKTVVNFLLSPEAQAEKQKLAVWGDDTVLDMTALSKAQTMLFKSDTVHASALDKSQSAVLLAEPHASWTDALREAWFQRYGARY
;
A
#
# COMPACT_ATOMS: atom_id res chain seq x y z
N MET A 1 29.84 -36.92 -41.26
CA MET A 1 31.25 -36.52 -41.03
C MET A 1 31.27 -35.49 -39.96
N ALA A 2 31.57 -35.86 -38.74
CA ALA A 2 32.09 -35.03 -37.68
C ALA A 2 33.62 -35.09 -37.78
N PRO A 3 34.43 -34.38 -36.97
CA PRO A 3 34.26 -33.36 -35.92
C PRO A 3 35.25 -32.17 -36.09
N ASN A 4 35.19 -31.18 -35.20
CA ASN A 4 36.38 -30.78 -34.44
C ASN A 4 36.07 -29.70 -33.38
N SER A 5 36.44 -30.05 -32.20
CA SER A 5 36.68 -29.32 -30.98
C SER A 5 37.64 -28.17 -31.08
N ALA A 6 37.41 -27.09 -30.34
CA ALA A 6 38.48 -26.18 -29.87
C ALA A 6 38.23 -25.77 -28.43
N LEU A 7 39.03 -26.35 -27.54
CA LEU A 7 39.34 -25.90 -26.20
C LEU A 7 40.09 -24.58 -26.22
N VAL A 8 39.68 -23.59 -25.46
CA VAL A 8 40.53 -22.43 -25.12
C VAL A 8 40.63 -22.25 -23.62
N ASN A 9 41.83 -22.21 -23.17
CA ASN A 9 42.41 -22.11 -21.84
C ASN A 9 41.81 -21.03 -20.94
N ILE A 10 41.58 -21.44 -19.69
CA ILE A 10 41.43 -20.54 -18.53
C ILE A 10 42.84 -20.28 -17.95
N LYS A 11 43.31 -19.02 -17.96
CA LYS A 11 44.42 -18.55 -17.12
C LYS A 11 43.88 -17.87 -15.86
N ARG A 12 44.39 -18.34 -14.73
CA ARG A 12 44.28 -17.83 -13.37
C ARG A 12 44.57 -16.32 -13.29
N PHE A 13 43.78 -15.56 -12.56
CA PHE A 13 44.24 -14.42 -11.78
C PHE A 13 43.56 -14.38 -10.41
N GLY A 14 44.34 -14.02 -9.42
CA GLY A 14 44.30 -14.28 -8.02
C GLY A 14 43.24 -13.60 -7.16
N GLU A 15 43.17 -14.22 -6.03
CA GLU A 15 42.51 -13.88 -4.79
C GLU A 15 42.53 -12.38 -4.41
N LYS A 16 41.35 -11.87 -4.05
CA LYS A 16 41.02 -11.12 -2.83
C LYS A 16 39.56 -10.59 -2.93
N GLY A 17 38.66 -11.24 -2.22
CA GLY A 17 37.29 -10.76 -2.04
C GLY A 17 36.70 -11.46 -0.81
N PHE A 18 36.68 -10.75 0.31
CA PHE A 18 36.13 -11.18 1.58
C PHE A 18 34.65 -11.49 1.44
N SER A 19 34.29 -12.77 1.63
CA SER A 19 32.92 -13.23 1.83
C SER A 19 32.58 -13.17 3.32
N LEU A 20 31.62 -12.32 3.68
CA LEU A 20 31.09 -12.15 5.05
C LEU A 20 29.76 -12.89 5.27
N TYR A 21 29.63 -14.15 4.85
CA TYR A 21 28.44 -14.93 5.13
C TYR A 21 28.74 -16.42 5.35
N PRO A 22 29.20 -16.80 6.55
CA PRO A 22 28.71 -18.01 7.20
C PRO A 22 28.45 -17.91 8.72
N SER A 23 28.66 -16.75 9.37
CA SER A 23 28.63 -16.67 10.83
C SER A 23 27.24 -16.46 11.45
N LEU A 24 26.18 -16.19 10.68
CA LEU A 24 24.83 -16.00 11.23
C LEU A 24 24.02 -17.30 11.39
N TYR A 25 24.39 -18.36 10.72
CA TYR A 25 23.63 -19.62 10.80
C TYR A 25 24.02 -20.52 12.00
N ILE A 26 25.19 -20.31 12.59
CA ILE A 26 25.67 -21.06 13.77
C ILE A 26 25.08 -20.50 15.08
N GLY A 27 24.63 -19.26 15.12
CA GLY A 27 24.09 -18.60 16.32
C GLY A 27 22.70 -19.11 16.75
N LEU A 28 21.89 -19.60 15.83
CA LEU A 28 20.49 -19.99 16.11
C LEU A 28 20.30 -21.44 16.57
N HIS A 29 21.26 -22.31 16.34
CA HIS A 29 21.18 -23.70 16.82
C HIS A 29 21.72 -23.89 18.25
N TYR A 30 22.58 -22.96 18.73
CA TYR A 30 23.18 -23.03 20.08
C TYR A 30 22.35 -22.37 21.18
N SER A 31 21.30 -21.62 20.83
CA SER A 31 20.49 -20.88 21.83
C SER A 31 19.60 -21.76 22.70
N ARG A 32 19.36 -23.02 22.31
CA ARG A 32 18.56 -23.98 23.11
C ARG A 32 19.35 -24.70 24.18
N GLU A 33 20.67 -24.92 24.02
CA GLU A 33 21.50 -25.61 25.03
C GLU A 33 22.05 -24.67 26.13
N LEU A 34 22.12 -23.35 25.88
CA LEU A 34 22.68 -22.40 26.83
C LEU A 34 21.73 -22.00 27.99
N ALA A 35 20.46 -22.36 27.92
CA ALA A 35 19.50 -22.11 29.01
C ALA A 35 19.73 -23.00 30.26
N GLN A 36 20.54 -24.04 30.15
CA GLN A 36 20.75 -25.00 31.25
C GLN A 36 22.07 -24.84 32.01
N HIS A 37 23.04 -24.02 31.59
CA HIS A 37 24.32 -23.83 32.26
C HIS A 37 24.71 -22.38 32.48
N GLY A 38 24.75 -22.00 33.73
CA GLY A 38 24.86 -20.68 34.33
C GLY A 38 25.78 -19.63 33.66
N LYS A 39 25.42 -18.37 33.91
CA LYS A 39 25.88 -17.08 33.40
C LYS A 39 27.41 -16.88 33.30
N PHE A 40 28.24 -17.61 34.00
CA PHE A 40 29.72 -17.49 33.97
C PHE A 40 30.39 -18.09 32.74
N ARG A 41 29.75 -19.05 32.06
CA ARG A 41 30.29 -19.64 30.81
C ARG A 41 30.09 -18.75 29.61
N LEU A 42 29.01 -17.96 29.60
CA LEU A 42 28.69 -17.01 28.52
C LEU A 42 29.75 -15.89 28.41
N TYR A 43 30.18 -15.36 29.55
CA TYR A 43 31.20 -14.29 29.59
C TYR A 43 32.57 -14.75 29.04
N ARG A 44 33.01 -15.95 29.40
CA ARG A 44 34.27 -16.52 28.87
C ARG A 44 34.20 -16.89 27.39
N PHE A 45 33.03 -17.24 26.89
CA PHE A 45 32.81 -17.53 25.48
C PHE A 45 32.91 -16.25 24.63
N PHE A 46 32.25 -15.19 25.05
CA PHE A 46 32.33 -13.90 24.34
C PHE A 46 33.76 -13.30 24.37
N GLN A 47 34.46 -13.38 25.47
CA GLN A 47 35.86 -12.95 25.50
C GLN A 47 36.77 -13.72 24.53
N LYS A 48 36.58 -15.02 24.36
CA LYS A 48 37.37 -15.81 23.40
C LYS A 48 37.05 -15.50 21.94
N VAL A 49 35.75 -15.27 21.61
CA VAL A 49 35.32 -14.95 20.24
C VAL A 49 35.84 -13.56 19.82
N PHE A 50 35.80 -12.60 20.73
CA PHE A 50 36.21 -11.21 20.41
C PHE A 50 37.73 -10.99 20.44
N CYS A 51 38.52 -11.76 21.18
CA CYS A 51 39.99 -11.73 21.09
C CYS A 51 40.53 -12.18 19.73
N HIS A 52 39.75 -13.04 19.01
CA HIS A 52 40.17 -13.49 17.66
C HIS A 52 39.84 -12.48 16.55
N CYS A 53 39.00 -11.48 16.81
CA CYS A 53 38.56 -10.48 15.82
C CYS A 53 39.28 -9.12 15.90
N GLY A 54 40.27 -8.95 16.76
CA GLY A 54 41.10 -7.72 16.81
C GLY A 54 40.38 -6.43 17.25
N LEU A 55 39.22 -6.50 17.88
CA LEU A 55 38.37 -5.35 18.23
C LEU A 55 38.60 -4.76 19.63
N ASN A 56 39.74 -5.10 20.29
CA ASN A 56 40.02 -4.66 21.65
C ASN A 56 40.48 -3.18 21.83
N ALA A 57 40.46 -2.37 20.76
CA ALA A 57 41.05 -1.03 20.76
C ALA A 57 40.09 0.16 20.87
N LEU A 58 38.76 -0.06 21.06
CA LEU A 58 37.81 1.05 21.14
C LEU A 58 37.25 1.25 22.56
N PRO A 59 37.51 2.38 23.24
CA PRO A 59 37.09 2.63 24.63
C PRO A 59 35.54 2.67 24.81
N HIS A 60 34.78 2.96 23.78
CA HIS A 60 33.31 2.99 23.83
C HIS A 60 32.67 1.60 23.92
N PHE A 61 33.37 0.54 23.55
CA PHE A 61 32.86 -0.83 23.59
C PHE A 61 32.86 -1.43 25.00
N GLN A 62 33.84 -1.06 25.82
CA GLN A 62 33.88 -1.45 27.24
C GLN A 62 32.78 -0.80 28.08
N MET A 63 32.32 0.37 27.67
CA MET A 63 31.19 1.07 28.32
C MET A 63 29.85 0.40 27.99
N LEU A 64 29.66 -0.03 26.75
CA LEU A 64 28.45 -0.76 26.34
C LEU A 64 28.32 -2.13 27.03
N LEU A 65 29.44 -2.83 27.24
CA LEU A 65 29.44 -4.13 27.93
C LEU A 65 29.11 -4.00 29.43
N LYS A 66 29.53 -2.89 30.07
CA LYS A 66 29.20 -2.57 31.46
C LYS A 66 27.73 -2.19 31.63
N VAL A 67 27.14 -1.46 30.68
CA VAL A 67 25.71 -1.09 30.69
C VAL A 67 24.83 -2.33 30.50
N LEU A 68 25.21 -3.24 29.62
CA LEU A 68 24.47 -4.50 29.40
C LEU A 68 24.51 -5.44 30.63
N LEU A 69 25.61 -5.43 31.41
CA LEU A 69 25.74 -6.18 32.66
C LEU A 69 24.90 -5.59 33.80
N ILE A 70 24.79 -4.26 33.87
CA ILE A 70 24.00 -3.56 34.90
C ILE A 70 22.49 -3.77 34.67
N THR A 71 22.03 -3.74 33.41
CA THR A 71 20.61 -3.97 33.07
C THR A 71 20.17 -5.41 33.33
N THR A 72 21.07 -6.40 33.21
CA THR A 72 20.75 -7.80 33.53
C THR A 72 20.79 -8.12 35.04
N MET A 73 21.44 -7.30 35.85
CA MET A 73 21.46 -7.43 37.32
C MET A 73 20.23 -6.82 38.02
N SER A 74 19.58 -5.81 37.40
CA SER A 74 18.41 -5.14 37.97
C SER A 74 17.11 -5.94 37.85
N PHE A 75 17.06 -6.99 37.08
CA PHE A 75 15.87 -7.85 36.92
C PHE A 75 15.81 -9.08 37.86
N SER A 76 16.78 -9.23 38.79
CA SER A 76 16.90 -10.42 39.65
C SER A 76 16.54 -10.20 41.13
N ALA A 77 15.98 -9.04 41.49
CA ALA A 77 15.61 -8.74 42.87
C ALA A 77 14.08 -8.52 43.01
N PHE A 78 13.26 -9.47 42.53
CA PHE A 78 11.87 -9.57 42.96
C PHE A 78 11.72 -10.87 43.78
N SER A 79 11.44 -10.69 45.05
CA SER A 79 11.30 -11.70 46.09
C SER A 79 10.30 -12.79 45.72
N ILE A 80 10.70 -14.02 45.89
CA ILE A 80 9.78 -15.16 45.98
C ILE A 80 9.15 -15.16 47.34
N ALA A 81 7.91 -14.66 47.44
CA ALA A 81 7.04 -14.96 48.55
C ALA A 81 6.55 -16.40 48.40
N LYS A 82 6.87 -17.27 49.36
CA LYS A 82 6.25 -18.60 49.45
C LYS A 82 4.78 -18.40 49.80
N SER A 83 3.91 -18.72 48.85
CA SER A 83 2.51 -19.07 49.14
C SER A 83 2.37 -20.57 48.96
N ASP A 84 1.81 -21.22 49.94
CA ASP A 84 1.42 -22.64 49.87
C ASP A 84 0.41 -22.80 48.75
N VAL A 85 0.83 -23.49 47.68
CA VAL A 85 -0.05 -23.84 46.56
C VAL A 85 -0.50 -25.26 46.79
N ASP A 86 -1.79 -25.42 47.08
CA ASP A 86 -2.46 -26.74 47.07
C ASP A 86 -2.29 -27.36 45.70
N TYR A 87 -1.81 -28.58 45.70
CA TYR A 87 -1.58 -29.37 44.48
C TYR A 87 -2.92 -29.84 43.93
N GLU A 88 -3.50 -29.09 42.99
CA GLU A 88 -4.70 -29.50 42.27
C GLU A 88 -4.45 -30.76 41.43
N SER A 89 -5.40 -31.67 41.42
CA SER A 89 -5.29 -32.93 40.70
C SER A 89 -5.20 -32.76 39.19
N PRO A 90 -4.53 -33.62 38.43
CA PRO A 90 -4.42 -33.56 36.97
C PRO A 90 -5.77 -33.45 36.21
N GLN A 91 -6.85 -33.94 36.84
CA GLN A 91 -8.20 -33.87 36.26
C GLN A 91 -8.74 -32.42 36.17
N ARG A 92 -8.51 -31.60 37.20
CA ARG A 92 -8.95 -30.22 37.21
C ARG A 92 -8.21 -29.32 36.19
N ILE A 93 -6.92 -29.64 35.94
CA ILE A 93 -6.12 -28.94 34.91
C ILE A 93 -6.62 -29.31 33.49
N ALA A 94 -7.08 -30.56 33.29
CA ALA A 94 -7.69 -30.98 32.05
C ALA A 94 -9.03 -30.29 31.79
N ASP A 95 -9.88 -30.11 32.81
CA ASP A 95 -11.17 -29.45 32.72
C ASP A 95 -11.02 -27.94 32.49
N GLN A 96 -10.04 -27.26 33.12
CA GLN A 96 -9.72 -25.87 32.87
C GLN A 96 -9.12 -25.63 31.47
N ASN A 97 -8.32 -26.60 30.96
CA ASN A 97 -7.83 -26.52 29.57
C ASN A 97 -8.92 -26.82 28.54
N ILE A 98 -10.00 -27.50 28.91
CA ILE A 98 -11.18 -27.68 28.05
C ILE A 98 -12.02 -26.41 28.00
N GLU A 99 -12.12 -25.64 29.09
CA GLU A 99 -12.79 -24.32 29.07
C GLU A 99 -11.97 -23.23 28.38
N LEU A 100 -10.62 -23.29 28.45
CA LEU A 100 -9.75 -22.36 27.71
C LEU A 100 -9.63 -22.69 26.20
N ASN A 101 -9.99 -23.91 25.79
CA ASN A 101 -10.09 -24.35 24.41
C ASN A 101 -11.51 -24.29 23.84
N SER A 102 -12.46 -23.62 24.47
CA SER A 102 -13.59 -23.05 23.76
C SER A 102 -13.06 -21.91 22.88
N SER A 103 -12.39 -22.28 21.78
CA SER A 103 -12.17 -21.36 20.67
C SER A 103 -13.51 -20.72 20.38
N SER A 104 -13.63 -19.43 20.60
CA SER A 104 -14.82 -18.68 20.25
C SER A 104 -15.10 -19.02 18.80
N ASN A 105 -16.22 -19.70 18.54
CA ASN A 105 -16.62 -20.17 17.21
C ASN A 105 -17.07 -18.96 16.35
N LYS A 106 -16.28 -17.87 16.44
CA LYS A 106 -16.52 -16.64 15.71
C LYS A 106 -16.06 -16.85 14.27
N PRO A 107 -16.90 -16.53 13.30
CA PRO A 107 -16.46 -16.46 11.91
C PRO A 107 -15.28 -15.52 11.79
N GLN A 108 -14.19 -15.99 11.18
CA GLN A 108 -13.00 -15.18 10.92
C GLN A 108 -13.01 -14.72 9.47
N VAL A 109 -12.86 -13.42 9.24
CA VAL A 109 -12.77 -12.81 7.90
C VAL A 109 -11.39 -12.18 7.72
N ARG A 110 -10.59 -12.71 6.80
CA ARG A 110 -9.27 -12.19 6.44
C ARG A 110 -9.41 -11.22 5.28
N PHE A 111 -9.29 -9.93 5.59
CA PHE A 111 -9.35 -8.85 4.61
C PHE A 111 -7.92 -8.46 4.20
N HIS A 112 -7.54 -8.85 2.99
CA HIS A 112 -6.26 -8.52 2.37
C HIS A 112 -6.37 -7.12 1.75
N ALA A 113 -5.68 -6.15 2.33
CA ALA A 113 -5.75 -4.75 1.92
C ALA A 113 -4.39 -4.07 2.06
N TRP A 114 -4.16 -3.03 1.26
CA TRP A 114 -2.94 -2.24 1.33
C TRP A 114 -2.68 -1.69 2.74
N GLY A 115 -1.45 -1.88 3.21
CA GLY A 115 -1.03 -1.56 4.58
C GLY A 115 -0.09 -0.38 4.72
N GLY A 116 0.17 0.36 3.63
CA GLY A 116 1.18 1.42 3.60
C GLY A 116 0.79 2.73 4.27
N SER A 117 -0.45 2.90 4.76
CA SER A 117 -0.92 4.10 5.45
C SER A 117 -1.38 3.78 6.87
N ALA A 118 -0.91 4.56 7.84
CA ALA A 118 -1.35 4.45 9.24
C ALA A 118 -2.84 4.76 9.40
N GLN A 119 -3.37 5.69 8.59
CA GLN A 119 -4.79 6.08 8.60
C GLN A 119 -5.68 4.94 8.10
N VAL A 120 -5.36 4.36 6.95
CA VAL A 120 -6.07 3.20 6.41
C VAL A 120 -6.05 2.05 7.42
N ASN A 121 -4.88 1.78 8.00
CA ASN A 121 -4.74 0.72 9.01
C ASN A 121 -5.59 1.01 10.25
N GLY A 122 -5.63 2.27 10.71
CA GLY A 122 -6.46 2.70 11.84
C GLY A 122 -7.95 2.57 11.57
N TYR A 123 -8.40 2.98 10.36
CA TYR A 123 -9.79 2.81 9.93
C TYR A 123 -10.19 1.34 9.88
N LEU A 124 -9.38 0.48 9.27
CA LEU A 124 -9.67 -0.95 9.20
C LEU A 124 -9.66 -1.64 10.58
N GLN A 125 -8.81 -1.17 11.51
CA GLN A 125 -8.85 -1.61 12.91
C GLN A 125 -10.14 -1.19 13.60
N TRP A 126 -10.62 0.04 13.37
CA TRP A 126 -11.92 0.51 13.87
C TRP A 126 -13.05 -0.34 13.30
N VAL A 127 -13.07 -0.62 11.98
CA VAL A 127 -14.04 -1.52 11.34
C VAL A 127 -14.02 -2.89 12.02
N ALA A 128 -12.85 -3.48 12.24
CA ALA A 128 -12.71 -4.77 12.92
C ALA A 128 -13.36 -4.76 14.31
N GLY A 129 -13.16 -3.68 15.07
CA GLY A 129 -13.83 -3.47 16.36
C GLY A 129 -15.35 -3.41 16.24
N GLN A 130 -15.88 -2.66 15.27
CA GLN A 130 -17.31 -2.52 15.05
C GLN A 130 -17.99 -3.83 14.62
N VAL A 131 -17.39 -4.56 13.68
CA VAL A 131 -17.98 -5.83 13.21
C VAL A 131 -17.88 -6.94 14.27
N ASN A 132 -16.84 -6.91 15.10
CA ASN A 132 -16.74 -7.81 16.23
C ASN A 132 -17.85 -7.55 17.26
N GLN A 133 -18.03 -6.28 17.64
CA GLN A 133 -19.02 -5.90 18.66
C GLN A 133 -20.48 -6.15 18.20
N ARG A 134 -20.79 -5.87 16.93
CA ARG A 134 -22.16 -5.87 16.42
C ARG A 134 -22.59 -7.22 15.84
N PHE A 135 -21.67 -7.94 15.20
CA PHE A 135 -21.98 -9.13 14.43
C PHE A 135 -21.24 -10.38 14.93
N ASN A 136 -20.43 -10.24 15.98
CA ASN A 136 -19.58 -11.32 16.52
C ASN A 136 -18.67 -11.95 15.46
N ILE A 137 -18.13 -11.12 14.52
CA ILE A 137 -17.20 -11.51 13.46
C ILE A 137 -15.80 -11.02 13.83
N GLU A 138 -14.80 -11.88 13.72
CA GLU A 138 -13.40 -11.52 13.85
C GLU A 138 -12.84 -11.13 12.48
N MET A 139 -12.68 -9.83 12.22
CA MET A 139 -12.04 -9.35 11.00
C MET A 139 -10.55 -9.12 11.22
N GLN A 140 -9.72 -9.77 10.42
CA GLN A 140 -8.28 -9.59 10.39
C GLN A 140 -7.85 -8.79 9.15
N HIS A 141 -7.23 -7.63 9.34
CA HIS A 141 -6.57 -6.90 8.26
C HIS A 141 -5.22 -7.56 7.97
N VAL A 142 -5.12 -8.24 6.82
CA VAL A 142 -3.86 -8.79 6.29
C VAL A 142 -3.24 -7.74 5.39
N LYS A 143 -2.17 -7.09 5.88
CA LYS A 143 -1.53 -5.96 5.19
C LYS A 143 -0.74 -6.43 3.97
N LEU A 144 -1.02 -5.83 2.82
CA LEU A 144 -0.30 -6.04 1.58
C LEU A 144 0.58 -4.82 1.25
N ALA A 145 1.73 -5.07 0.63
CA ALA A 145 2.51 -4.05 -0.06
C ALA A 145 1.94 -3.81 -1.46
N ASP A 146 1.50 -4.87 -2.13
CA ASP A 146 0.87 -4.86 -3.46
C ASP A 146 -0.30 -5.85 -3.50
N THR A 147 -1.40 -5.48 -4.16
CA THR A 147 -2.60 -6.32 -4.29
C THR A 147 -2.33 -7.58 -5.11
N SER A 148 -1.40 -7.56 -6.06
CA SER A 148 -1.03 -8.71 -6.89
C SER A 148 -0.51 -9.90 -6.09
N ASP A 149 0.02 -9.69 -4.88
CA ASP A 149 0.43 -10.77 -3.97
C ASP A 149 -0.77 -11.64 -3.54
N ALA A 150 -1.91 -11.01 -3.22
CA ALA A 150 -3.14 -11.72 -2.88
C ALA A 150 -3.76 -12.40 -4.10
N VAL A 151 -3.73 -11.74 -5.28
CA VAL A 151 -4.18 -12.34 -6.55
C VAL A 151 -3.40 -13.63 -6.85
N SER A 152 -2.07 -13.56 -6.76
CA SER A 152 -1.17 -14.71 -6.97
C SER A 152 -1.44 -15.84 -5.99
N ARG A 153 -1.73 -15.51 -4.73
CA ARG A 153 -2.08 -16.48 -3.69
C ARG A 153 -3.37 -17.24 -4.04
N VAL A 154 -4.46 -16.52 -4.37
CA VAL A 154 -5.73 -17.18 -4.72
C VAL A 154 -5.60 -18.02 -6.00
N LEU A 155 -4.80 -17.55 -6.97
CA LEU A 155 -4.50 -18.32 -8.18
C LEU A 155 -3.75 -19.62 -7.88
N ALA A 156 -2.74 -19.56 -7.01
CA ALA A 156 -1.99 -20.73 -6.57
C ALA A 156 -2.86 -21.72 -5.78
N GLU A 157 -3.74 -21.24 -4.90
CA GLU A 157 -4.73 -22.06 -4.19
C GLU A 157 -5.66 -22.80 -5.16
N LYS A 158 -6.15 -22.10 -6.19
CA LYS A 158 -6.97 -22.70 -7.25
C LYS A 158 -6.22 -23.80 -8.00
N ALA A 159 -4.98 -23.52 -8.39
CA ALA A 159 -4.13 -24.49 -9.08
C ALA A 159 -3.81 -25.74 -8.22
N ALA A 160 -3.75 -25.56 -6.90
CA ALA A 160 -3.58 -26.64 -5.92
C ALA A 160 -4.90 -27.41 -5.60
N GLY A 161 -6.02 -27.04 -6.22
CA GLY A 161 -7.33 -27.66 -5.98
C GLY A 161 -8.02 -27.23 -4.67
N ASN A 162 -7.56 -26.15 -4.04
CA ASN A 162 -8.18 -25.61 -2.82
C ASN A 162 -9.35 -24.69 -3.19
N HIS A 163 -10.55 -25.27 -3.38
CA HIS A 163 -11.73 -24.57 -3.85
C HIS A 163 -12.67 -24.07 -2.73
N ASP A 164 -12.50 -24.54 -1.49
CA ASP A 164 -13.46 -24.33 -0.40
C ASP A 164 -12.83 -23.80 0.89
N ASN A 165 -11.51 -23.64 0.95
CA ASN A 165 -10.81 -23.21 2.16
C ASN A 165 -9.64 -22.27 1.81
N GLY A 166 -9.98 -21.20 1.07
CA GLY A 166 -9.01 -20.16 0.70
C GLY A 166 -8.47 -19.41 1.90
N SER A 167 -7.25 -18.89 1.79
CA SER A 167 -6.63 -18.07 2.83
C SER A 167 -6.95 -16.58 2.71
N VAL A 168 -7.62 -16.17 1.63
CA VAL A 168 -8.09 -14.80 1.36
C VAL A 168 -9.61 -14.83 1.36
N ASP A 169 -10.28 -14.05 2.21
CA ASP A 169 -11.74 -13.92 2.20
C ASP A 169 -12.15 -12.68 1.41
N LEU A 170 -11.64 -11.52 1.79
CA LEU A 170 -11.85 -10.25 1.12
C LEU A 170 -10.53 -9.68 0.61
N ILE A 171 -10.60 -8.98 -0.52
CA ILE A 171 -9.46 -8.31 -1.13
C ILE A 171 -9.83 -6.89 -1.54
N TRP A 172 -9.06 -5.88 -1.10
CA TRP A 172 -9.14 -4.55 -1.70
C TRP A 172 -8.48 -4.59 -3.08
N ILE A 173 -9.27 -4.32 -4.10
CA ILE A 173 -8.91 -4.59 -5.49
C ILE A 173 -9.39 -3.47 -6.41
N ASN A 174 -8.71 -3.27 -7.51
CA ASN A 174 -9.17 -2.49 -8.65
C ASN A 174 -8.29 -2.77 -9.89
N GLY A 175 -8.76 -2.29 -11.04
CA GLY A 175 -8.00 -2.24 -12.29
C GLY A 175 -7.54 -3.60 -12.80
N GLU A 176 -6.25 -3.69 -13.11
CA GLU A 176 -5.65 -4.90 -13.68
C GLU A 176 -5.77 -6.13 -12.76
N ASN A 177 -5.76 -5.92 -11.45
CA ASN A 177 -5.93 -7.00 -10.48
C ASN A 177 -7.35 -7.58 -10.55
N PHE A 178 -8.39 -6.72 -10.63
CA PHE A 178 -9.76 -7.16 -10.84
C PHE A 178 -9.90 -7.91 -12.18
N ALA A 179 -9.42 -7.33 -13.28
CA ALA A 179 -9.46 -7.95 -14.59
C ALA A 179 -8.81 -9.35 -14.59
N ALA A 180 -7.65 -9.50 -13.93
CA ALA A 180 -6.97 -10.78 -13.77
C ALA A 180 -7.81 -11.78 -12.95
N MET A 181 -8.34 -11.38 -11.79
CA MET A 181 -9.17 -12.26 -10.96
C MET A 181 -10.46 -12.67 -11.66
N LYS A 182 -11.12 -11.75 -12.37
CA LYS A 182 -12.31 -12.01 -13.19
C LYS A 182 -12.00 -13.02 -14.30
N LYS A 183 -10.93 -12.79 -15.07
CA LYS A 183 -10.48 -13.67 -16.15
C LYS A 183 -10.22 -15.09 -15.68
N HIS A 184 -9.60 -15.26 -14.53
CA HIS A 184 -9.25 -16.57 -13.98
C HIS A 184 -10.34 -17.17 -13.08
N GLY A 185 -11.50 -16.50 -12.92
CA GLY A 185 -12.62 -16.98 -12.10
C GLY A 185 -12.25 -17.14 -10.63
N LEU A 186 -11.57 -16.15 -10.05
CA LEU A 186 -11.06 -16.14 -8.68
C LEU A 186 -11.98 -15.39 -7.70
N LEU A 187 -13.05 -14.76 -8.20
CA LEU A 187 -14.02 -13.99 -7.42
C LEU A 187 -15.36 -14.71 -7.33
N ALA A 188 -16.06 -14.56 -6.21
CA ALA A 188 -17.47 -14.91 -6.08
C ALA A 188 -18.30 -14.00 -6.98
N ARG A 189 -19.45 -14.50 -7.47
CA ARG A 189 -20.31 -13.78 -8.42
C ARG A 189 -21.62 -13.41 -7.81
N SER A 190 -22.22 -12.32 -8.30
CA SER A 190 -23.61 -11.92 -8.04
C SER A 190 -23.95 -11.86 -6.55
N TRP A 191 -23.08 -11.29 -5.73
CA TRP A 191 -23.27 -11.19 -4.29
C TRP A 191 -23.46 -9.75 -3.81
N VAL A 192 -23.04 -8.78 -4.62
CA VAL A 192 -23.02 -7.35 -4.23
C VAL A 192 -24.42 -6.80 -4.14
N GLU A 193 -25.30 -7.20 -5.06
CA GLU A 193 -26.70 -6.80 -5.11
C GLU A 193 -27.53 -7.34 -3.93
N GLU A 194 -27.00 -8.34 -3.19
CA GLU A 194 -27.61 -8.85 -1.96
C GLU A 194 -27.34 -7.94 -0.74
N LEU A 195 -26.44 -6.95 -0.87
CA LEU A 195 -26.06 -6.05 0.23
C LEU A 195 -27.06 -4.89 0.35
N ASP A 196 -27.73 -4.77 1.49
CA ASP A 196 -28.72 -3.72 1.73
C ASP A 196 -28.18 -2.30 1.48
N ASN A 197 -26.93 -2.05 1.89
CA ASN A 197 -26.29 -0.73 1.75
C ASN A 197 -25.76 -0.45 0.33
N PHE A 198 -25.69 -1.44 -0.54
CA PHE A 198 -25.25 -1.23 -1.94
C PHE A 198 -26.23 -0.34 -2.71
N ALA A 199 -27.54 -0.47 -2.45
CA ALA A 199 -28.56 0.37 -3.06
C ALA A 199 -28.35 1.88 -2.79
N LEU A 200 -27.68 2.23 -1.69
CA LEU A 200 -27.37 3.64 -1.35
C LEU A 200 -26.27 4.24 -2.26
N THR A 201 -25.59 3.45 -3.06
CA THR A 201 -24.63 3.94 -4.06
C THR A 201 -25.29 4.39 -5.37
N THR A 202 -26.58 4.07 -5.57
CA THR A 202 -27.38 4.37 -6.77
C THR A 202 -26.64 4.08 -8.09
N PRO A 203 -26.24 2.82 -8.33
CA PRO A 203 -25.41 2.47 -9.49
C PRO A 203 -26.05 2.79 -10.83
N GLU A 204 -27.38 2.85 -10.89
CA GLU A 204 -28.15 3.27 -12.08
C GLU A 204 -27.93 4.75 -12.44
N LYS A 205 -27.57 5.59 -11.47
CA LYS A 205 -27.22 7.00 -11.68
C LYS A 205 -25.71 7.23 -11.79
N ASN A 206 -24.93 6.30 -11.23
CA ASN A 206 -23.46 6.38 -11.18
C ASN A 206 -22.82 5.08 -11.66
N PRO A 207 -22.63 4.89 -12.98
CA PRO A 207 -22.04 3.68 -13.55
C PRO A 207 -20.64 3.34 -13.02
N ALA A 208 -19.91 4.30 -12.45
CA ALA A 208 -18.60 4.04 -11.83
C ALA A 208 -18.71 3.08 -10.63
N MET A 209 -19.90 2.92 -10.03
CA MET A 209 -20.11 1.98 -8.92
C MET A 209 -20.14 0.52 -9.37
N VAL A 210 -20.25 0.26 -10.66
CA VAL A 210 -20.35 -1.07 -11.28
C VAL A 210 -19.36 -1.25 -12.44
N THR A 211 -18.36 -0.36 -12.53
CA THR A 211 -17.33 -0.42 -13.57
C THR A 211 -15.96 -0.16 -12.95
N ASP A 212 -15.02 -1.08 -13.13
CA ASP A 212 -13.65 -0.96 -12.65
C ASP A 212 -12.67 -0.92 -13.84
N PHE A 213 -11.98 0.20 -14.05
CA PHE A 213 -11.05 0.47 -15.15
C PHE A 213 -11.58 -0.03 -16.51
N GLY A 214 -12.81 0.36 -16.84
CA GLY A 214 -13.50 -0.03 -18.08
C GLY A 214 -14.11 -1.43 -18.09
N GLU A 215 -13.89 -2.24 -17.05
CA GLU A 215 -14.46 -3.57 -16.91
C GLU A 215 -15.74 -3.56 -16.07
N ALA A 216 -16.81 -4.16 -16.55
CA ALA A 216 -18.03 -4.33 -15.77
C ALA A 216 -17.80 -5.27 -14.58
N THR A 217 -18.20 -4.86 -13.36
CA THR A 217 -17.95 -5.63 -12.13
C THR A 217 -18.80 -6.89 -12.05
N LEU A 218 -19.99 -6.91 -12.65
CA LEU A 218 -20.95 -8.04 -12.67
C LEU A 218 -21.23 -8.59 -11.26
N GLY A 219 -21.30 -7.71 -10.25
CA GLY A 219 -21.55 -8.08 -8.86
C GLY A 219 -20.45 -8.93 -8.20
N MET A 220 -19.21 -8.90 -8.73
CA MET A 220 -18.07 -9.64 -8.17
C MET A 220 -17.28 -8.84 -7.13
N GLU A 221 -17.44 -7.51 -7.11
CA GLU A 221 -16.79 -6.60 -6.18
C GLU A 221 -17.74 -5.43 -5.83
N ALA A 222 -17.67 -4.96 -4.59
CA ALA A 222 -18.47 -3.86 -4.07
C ALA A 222 -17.65 -2.58 -4.01
N PRO A 223 -18.17 -1.42 -4.48
CA PRO A 223 -17.50 -0.13 -4.34
C PRO A 223 -17.43 0.25 -2.87
N TRP A 224 -16.33 0.79 -2.37
CA TRP A 224 -16.25 1.20 -0.97
C TRP A 224 -15.53 2.53 -0.72
N GLY A 225 -14.93 3.13 -1.75
CA GLY A 225 -14.30 4.44 -1.68
C GLY A 225 -14.02 5.03 -3.05
N LYS A 226 -13.72 6.32 -3.07
CA LYS A 226 -13.36 7.08 -4.27
C LYS A 226 -12.07 7.82 -4.05
N ALA A 227 -11.20 7.80 -5.04
CA ALA A 227 -9.95 8.50 -5.01
C ALA A 227 -9.73 9.29 -6.31
N SER A 228 -9.00 10.38 -6.21
CA SER A 228 -8.57 11.15 -7.37
C SER A 228 -7.16 11.69 -7.18
N MET A 229 -6.42 11.78 -8.28
CA MET A 229 -5.07 12.32 -8.28
C MET A 229 -5.13 13.82 -7.95
N VAL A 230 -4.34 14.23 -6.98
CA VAL A 230 -4.13 15.62 -6.60
C VAL A 230 -2.65 15.92 -6.58
N PHE A 231 -2.31 17.18 -6.84
CA PHE A 231 -0.95 17.67 -6.67
C PHE A 231 -0.85 18.50 -5.39
N TYR A 232 0.33 18.52 -4.77
CA TYR A 232 0.58 19.32 -3.58
C TYR A 232 1.99 19.90 -3.60
N TYR A 233 2.14 21.09 -3.01
CA TYR A 233 3.38 21.84 -3.10
C TYR A 233 3.70 22.61 -1.82
N ARG A 234 4.97 22.94 -1.63
CA ARG A 234 5.48 23.84 -0.61
C ARG A 234 5.32 25.29 -1.07
N SER A 235 4.37 26.04 -0.51
CA SER A 235 4.09 27.42 -0.94
C SER A 235 5.28 28.37 -0.66
N ALA A 236 6.01 28.17 0.43
CA ALA A 236 7.22 28.94 0.73
C ALA A 236 8.33 28.69 -0.31
N HIS A 237 8.51 27.43 -0.75
CA HIS A 237 9.49 27.09 -1.79
C HIS A 237 9.09 27.65 -3.16
N MET A 238 7.81 27.56 -3.55
CA MET A 238 7.33 28.17 -4.81
C MET A 238 7.65 29.66 -4.85
N LYS A 239 7.38 30.38 -3.73
CA LYS A 239 7.71 31.79 -3.60
C LYS A 239 9.23 32.05 -3.70
N ALA A 240 10.04 31.28 -2.98
CA ALA A 240 11.50 31.44 -2.99
C ALA A 240 12.12 31.19 -4.37
N LEU A 241 11.56 30.24 -5.14
CA LEU A 241 12.01 29.90 -6.50
C LEU A 241 11.40 30.82 -7.58
N ASN A 242 10.50 31.74 -7.19
CA ASN A 242 9.75 32.58 -8.11
C ASN A 242 9.03 31.77 -9.22
N VAL A 243 8.32 30.72 -8.80
CA VAL A 243 7.51 29.86 -9.66
C VAL A 243 6.09 29.73 -9.10
N THR A 244 5.14 29.36 -9.96
CA THR A 244 3.75 29.07 -9.61
C THR A 244 3.49 27.57 -9.72
N PRO A 245 2.52 27.02 -8.96
CA PRO A 245 2.10 25.63 -9.14
C PRO A 245 1.62 25.41 -10.58
N PRO A 246 2.15 24.40 -11.28
CA PRO A 246 1.73 24.08 -12.64
C PRO A 246 0.27 23.63 -12.66
N GLN A 247 -0.50 24.07 -13.65
CA GLN A 247 -1.92 23.77 -13.77
C GLN A 247 -2.22 22.70 -14.85
N THR A 248 -1.23 22.39 -15.69
CA THR A 248 -1.33 21.41 -16.78
C THR A 248 -0.07 20.58 -16.87
N ILE A 249 -0.15 19.44 -17.55
CA ILE A 249 1.02 18.57 -17.79
C ILE A 249 2.15 19.31 -18.52
N GLY A 250 1.81 20.21 -19.46
CA GLY A 250 2.80 21.04 -20.15
C GLY A 250 3.44 22.08 -19.24
N GLU A 251 2.68 22.64 -18.28
CA GLU A 251 3.22 23.55 -17.27
C GLU A 251 4.09 22.82 -16.25
N LEU A 252 3.79 21.55 -15.95
CA LEU A 252 4.63 20.73 -15.09
C LEU A 252 6.04 20.57 -15.69
N LEU A 253 6.14 20.34 -16.99
CA LEU A 253 7.45 20.29 -17.68
C LEU A 253 8.19 21.62 -17.55
N ARG A 254 7.53 22.76 -17.82
CA ARG A 254 8.13 24.10 -17.66
C ARG A 254 8.57 24.38 -16.21
N PHE A 255 7.76 23.95 -15.23
CA PHE A 255 8.12 24.02 -13.82
C PHE A 255 9.39 23.23 -13.54
N ALA A 256 9.46 21.95 -13.96
CA ALA A 256 10.61 21.09 -13.73
C ALA A 256 11.90 21.67 -14.37
N GLN A 257 11.80 22.23 -15.57
CA GLN A 257 12.92 22.88 -16.26
C GLN A 257 13.39 24.17 -15.56
N LYS A 258 12.44 24.96 -15.01
CA LYS A 258 12.74 26.21 -14.30
C LYS A 258 13.25 25.97 -12.87
N ALA A 259 12.82 24.90 -12.22
CA ALA A 259 13.19 24.50 -10.87
C ALA A 259 13.68 23.04 -10.86
N PRO A 260 14.87 22.75 -11.48
CA PRO A 260 15.34 21.39 -11.63
C PRO A 260 15.56 20.71 -10.27
N GLY A 261 15.27 19.43 -10.21
CA GLY A 261 15.37 18.61 -9.01
C GLY A 261 14.21 18.76 -8.03
N ARG A 262 13.16 19.56 -8.34
CA ARG A 262 12.07 19.87 -7.40
C ARG A 262 10.79 19.05 -7.62
N PHE A 263 10.80 18.14 -8.57
CA PHE A 263 9.72 17.19 -8.87
C PHE A 263 10.31 15.82 -9.23
N THR A 264 9.58 14.76 -8.96
CA THR A 264 9.83 13.39 -9.46
C THR A 264 8.55 12.57 -9.34
N TYR A 265 8.57 11.35 -9.92
CA TYR A 265 7.54 10.33 -9.76
C TYR A 265 8.19 8.96 -9.48
N PRO A 266 7.50 8.00 -8.86
CA PRO A 266 8.02 6.65 -8.63
C PRO A 266 8.12 5.84 -9.94
N VAL A 267 8.91 4.76 -9.93
CA VAL A 267 8.89 3.78 -11.04
C VAL A 267 7.46 3.24 -11.26
N PRO A 268 7.07 2.89 -12.51
CA PRO A 268 5.71 2.43 -12.81
C PRO A 268 5.29 1.08 -12.21
N ASN A 269 6.16 0.42 -11.44
CA ASN A 269 5.76 -0.70 -10.58
C ASN A 269 5.01 -0.22 -9.33
N ASP A 270 5.23 1.02 -8.89
CA ASP A 270 4.44 1.65 -7.86
C ASP A 270 3.15 2.22 -8.45
N TYR A 271 2.04 2.12 -7.69
CA TYR A 271 0.72 2.59 -8.13
C TYR A 271 0.72 4.08 -8.53
N LEU A 272 1.37 4.97 -7.76
CA LEU A 272 1.46 6.39 -8.13
C LEU A 272 2.33 6.59 -9.36
N GLY A 273 3.38 5.80 -9.54
CA GLY A 273 4.23 5.87 -10.72
C GLY A 273 3.47 5.58 -12.00
N ILE A 274 2.74 4.47 -12.06
CA ILE A 274 1.93 4.13 -13.24
C ILE A 274 0.74 5.10 -13.40
N SER A 275 0.16 5.60 -12.31
CA SER A 275 -0.90 6.61 -12.37
C SER A 275 -0.42 7.92 -12.99
N PHE A 276 0.82 8.36 -12.67
CA PHE A 276 1.42 9.50 -13.33
C PHE A 276 1.61 9.28 -14.84
N ILE A 277 2.08 8.10 -15.25
CA ILE A 277 2.25 7.74 -16.67
C ILE A 277 0.91 7.74 -17.40
N LYS A 278 -0.14 7.15 -16.81
CA LYS A 278 -1.50 7.16 -17.37
C LYS A 278 -2.05 8.59 -17.52
N TYR A 279 -1.94 9.38 -16.45
CA TYR A 279 -2.35 10.79 -16.48
C TYR A 279 -1.62 11.57 -17.58
N ALA A 280 -0.29 11.47 -17.64
CA ALA A 280 0.51 12.14 -18.66
C ALA A 280 0.12 11.69 -20.08
N ALA A 281 -0.05 10.37 -20.29
CA ALA A 281 -0.46 9.84 -21.60
C ALA A 281 -1.82 10.39 -22.05
N ILE A 282 -2.80 10.46 -21.15
CA ILE A 282 -4.14 11.00 -21.45
C ILE A 282 -4.05 12.50 -21.74
N ALA A 283 -3.41 13.28 -20.86
CA ALA A 283 -3.34 14.74 -20.98
C ALA A 283 -2.59 15.20 -22.25
N LEU A 284 -1.54 14.45 -22.66
CA LEU A 284 -0.77 14.73 -23.87
C LEU A 284 -1.47 14.31 -25.17
N ASN A 285 -2.50 13.45 -25.10
CA ASN A 285 -3.24 12.94 -26.24
C ASN A 285 -4.74 13.25 -26.16
N GLY A 286 -5.09 14.48 -25.80
CA GLY A 286 -6.48 14.89 -25.61
C GLY A 286 -7.40 14.62 -26.80
N ASP A 287 -6.89 14.77 -28.03
CA ASP A 287 -7.57 14.44 -29.28
C ASP A 287 -7.83 12.93 -29.49
N LYS A 288 -7.10 12.07 -28.77
CA LYS A 288 -7.16 10.61 -28.82
C LYS A 288 -7.63 9.98 -27.51
N GLN A 289 -8.18 10.78 -26.59
CA GLN A 289 -8.55 10.32 -25.24
C GLN A 289 -9.47 9.10 -25.26
N SER A 290 -10.37 8.99 -26.26
CA SER A 290 -11.29 7.85 -26.38
C SER A 290 -10.59 6.50 -26.55
N LEU A 291 -9.34 6.47 -27.03
CA LEU A 291 -8.56 5.23 -27.18
C LEU A 291 -8.27 4.60 -25.81
N PHE A 292 -8.07 5.41 -24.78
CA PHE A 292 -7.74 4.90 -23.45
C PHE A 292 -8.88 4.15 -22.76
N TYR A 293 -10.12 4.37 -23.19
CA TYR A 293 -11.31 3.72 -22.62
C TYR A 293 -11.72 2.43 -23.37
N GLN A 294 -10.90 1.99 -24.32
CA GLN A 294 -11.04 0.73 -25.03
C GLN A 294 -9.86 -0.19 -24.71
N PRO A 295 -10.00 -1.51 -24.85
CA PRO A 295 -8.86 -2.42 -24.74
C PRO A 295 -7.70 -1.95 -25.62
N VAL A 296 -6.48 -1.98 -25.06
CA VAL A 296 -5.28 -1.56 -25.78
C VAL A 296 -5.02 -2.47 -26.98
N THR A 297 -4.63 -1.87 -28.09
CA THR A 297 -4.13 -2.56 -29.29
C THR A 297 -2.75 -2.02 -29.63
N GLU A 298 -1.99 -2.77 -30.43
CA GLU A 298 -0.70 -2.31 -30.96
C GLU A 298 -0.84 -0.93 -31.63
N GLN A 299 -1.89 -0.76 -32.44
CA GLN A 299 -2.17 0.49 -33.15
C GLN A 299 -2.45 1.65 -32.19
N SER A 300 -3.30 1.44 -31.16
CA SER A 300 -3.62 2.49 -30.19
C SER A 300 -2.40 2.85 -29.33
N LEU A 301 -1.59 1.87 -28.95
CA LEU A 301 -0.36 2.10 -28.19
C LEU A 301 0.63 2.92 -29.02
N GLN A 302 0.88 2.56 -30.28
CA GLN A 302 1.77 3.30 -31.18
C GLN A 302 1.26 4.72 -31.48
N ALA A 303 -0.05 4.96 -31.44
CA ALA A 303 -0.63 6.28 -31.66
C ALA A 303 -0.39 7.26 -30.51
N VAL A 304 -0.26 6.78 -29.26
CA VAL A 304 -0.17 7.64 -28.06
C VAL A 304 1.25 7.76 -27.49
N LEU A 305 2.08 6.72 -27.63
CA LEU A 305 3.43 6.70 -27.06
C LEU A 305 4.37 7.82 -27.54
N PRO A 306 4.37 8.29 -28.79
CA PRO A 306 5.31 9.33 -29.23
C PRO A 306 5.21 10.63 -28.42
N ALA A 307 4.00 11.10 -28.13
CA ALA A 307 3.80 12.31 -27.31
C ALA A 307 4.29 12.09 -25.86
N LEU A 308 3.99 10.94 -25.30
CA LEU A 308 4.46 10.57 -23.95
C LEU A 308 5.99 10.50 -23.90
N TRP A 309 6.65 9.88 -24.89
CA TRP A 309 8.10 9.74 -24.89
C TRP A 309 8.80 11.09 -25.06
N THR A 310 8.34 11.94 -25.97
CA THR A 310 8.89 13.29 -26.11
C THR A 310 8.82 14.05 -24.77
N TYR A 311 7.68 13.99 -24.11
CA TYR A 311 7.48 14.64 -22.81
C TYR A 311 8.42 14.08 -21.71
N LEU A 312 8.52 12.76 -21.58
CA LEU A 312 9.34 12.13 -20.54
C LEU A 312 10.84 12.29 -20.79
N ASP A 313 11.28 12.26 -22.04
CA ASP A 313 12.69 12.54 -22.42
C ASP A 313 13.12 13.95 -22.04
N GLU A 314 12.20 14.93 -22.12
CA GLU A 314 12.46 16.32 -21.69
C GLU A 314 12.31 16.49 -20.16
N LEU A 315 11.41 15.73 -19.52
CA LEU A 315 11.15 15.83 -18.08
C LEU A 315 12.27 15.23 -17.24
N HIS A 316 12.73 14.01 -17.59
CA HIS A 316 13.65 13.24 -16.75
C HIS A 316 14.92 13.99 -16.37
N PRO A 317 15.64 14.70 -17.30
CA PRO A 317 16.85 15.44 -16.93
C PRO A 317 16.61 16.56 -15.91
N SER A 318 15.38 17.03 -15.79
CA SER A 318 14.96 18.11 -14.87
C SER A 318 14.39 17.59 -13.55
N MET A 319 14.19 16.28 -13.40
CA MET A 319 13.67 15.68 -12.17
C MET A 319 14.70 15.63 -11.03
N TRP A 320 14.25 15.29 -9.85
CA TRP A 320 15.09 15.01 -8.68
C TRP A 320 16.21 14.03 -9.04
N GLN A 321 17.42 14.30 -8.55
CA GLN A 321 18.63 13.55 -8.92
C GLN A 321 18.86 13.45 -10.44
N GLN A 322 18.42 14.46 -11.20
CA GLN A 322 18.53 14.53 -12.68
C GLN A 322 17.87 13.32 -13.40
N GLY A 323 16.90 12.67 -12.73
CA GLY A 323 16.27 11.47 -13.24
C GLY A 323 17.18 10.23 -13.33
N GLU A 324 18.35 10.28 -12.73
CA GLU A 324 19.25 9.10 -12.68
C GLU A 324 18.81 8.08 -11.60
N TYR A 325 17.99 8.54 -10.66
CA TYR A 325 17.42 7.71 -9.62
C TYR A 325 15.91 7.91 -9.53
N MET A 326 15.16 6.80 -9.58
CA MET A 326 13.71 6.81 -9.43
C MET A 326 13.30 6.24 -8.08
N LEU A 327 12.28 6.85 -7.47
CA LEU A 327 11.69 6.34 -6.25
C LEU A 327 11.03 4.99 -6.51
N ARG A 328 11.13 4.08 -5.54
CA ARG A 328 10.51 2.75 -5.64
C ARG A 328 9.13 2.67 -4.98
N GLN A 329 8.80 3.65 -4.14
CA GLN A 329 7.56 3.68 -3.37
C GLN A 329 7.03 5.12 -3.26
N ALA A 330 5.72 5.27 -3.39
CA ALA A 330 5.00 6.54 -3.28
C ALA A 330 5.23 7.26 -1.95
N SER A 331 5.35 6.54 -0.84
CA SER A 331 5.62 7.11 0.49
C SER A 331 6.90 7.95 0.56
N GLN A 332 7.85 7.73 -0.35
CA GLN A 332 9.07 8.53 -0.44
C GLN A 332 8.81 9.95 -0.94
N LEU A 333 7.76 10.19 -1.75
CA LEU A 333 7.39 11.54 -2.21
C LEU A 333 7.04 12.45 -1.03
N GLN A 334 6.19 11.99 -0.12
CA GLN A 334 5.79 12.75 1.06
C GLN A 334 7.00 13.09 1.95
N ARG A 335 7.90 12.13 2.16
CA ARG A 335 9.14 12.36 2.91
C ARG A 335 10.02 13.43 2.27
N LEU A 336 10.20 13.41 0.95
CA LEU A 336 11.04 14.39 0.23
C LEU A 336 10.41 15.79 0.21
N ILE A 337 9.09 15.91 0.22
CA ILE A 337 8.39 17.20 0.44
C ILE A 337 8.62 17.67 1.88
N GLY A 338 8.51 16.80 2.87
CA GLY A 338 8.73 17.10 4.29
C GLY A 338 10.14 17.61 4.55
N THR A 339 11.17 16.98 3.98
CA THR A 339 12.59 17.40 4.09
C THR A 339 12.93 18.62 3.23
N GLY A 340 12.06 19.03 2.30
CA GLY A 340 12.29 20.16 1.40
C GLY A 340 13.16 19.85 0.18
N GLU A 341 13.44 18.59 -0.09
CA GLU A 341 14.14 18.15 -1.31
C GLU A 341 13.25 18.36 -2.54
N LEU A 342 11.95 18.00 -2.43
CA LEU A 342 10.97 18.34 -3.44
C LEU A 342 10.18 19.60 -3.07
N THR A 343 9.67 20.26 -4.08
CA THR A 343 8.76 21.42 -3.96
C THR A 343 7.36 21.06 -4.40
N LEU A 344 7.23 20.14 -5.32
CA LEU A 344 5.98 19.63 -5.91
C LEU A 344 5.97 18.11 -5.90
N ALA A 345 4.83 17.54 -5.52
CA ALA A 345 4.55 16.12 -5.60
C ALA A 345 3.05 15.89 -5.85
N PHE A 346 2.62 14.64 -5.88
CA PHE A 346 1.24 14.26 -6.10
C PHE A 346 0.85 13.04 -5.23
N SER A 347 -0.44 12.87 -5.01
CA SER A 347 -1.05 11.75 -4.30
C SER A 347 -2.32 11.34 -5.02
N PHE A 348 -2.84 10.17 -4.70
CA PHE A 348 -4.14 9.70 -5.18
C PHE A 348 -5.27 9.87 -4.15
N THR A 349 -4.99 10.54 -3.02
CA THR A 349 -5.96 10.81 -1.96
C THR A 349 -5.83 12.26 -1.48
N ALA A 350 -6.81 13.09 -1.80
CA ALA A 350 -6.79 14.53 -1.48
C ALA A 350 -6.67 14.81 0.03
N ALA A 351 -7.22 13.94 0.85
CA ALA A 351 -7.23 14.10 2.31
C ALA A 351 -5.93 13.64 3.00
N GLU A 352 -5.08 12.89 2.31
CA GLU A 352 -3.78 12.45 2.85
C GLU A 352 -2.93 13.65 3.27
N ILE A 353 -2.93 14.72 2.46
CA ILE A 353 -2.07 15.88 2.67
C ILE A 353 -2.48 16.69 3.90
N PRO A 354 -3.73 17.15 4.08
CA PRO A 354 -4.14 17.84 5.30
C PRO A 354 -3.99 16.96 6.54
N SER A 355 -4.22 15.65 6.44
CA SER A 355 -3.97 14.70 7.53
C SER A 355 -2.49 14.66 7.93
N ALA A 356 -1.57 14.64 6.95
CA ALA A 356 -0.13 14.66 7.21
C ALA A 356 0.34 15.99 7.82
N VAL A 357 -0.23 17.12 7.39
CA VAL A 357 0.06 18.43 8.01
C VAL A 357 -0.44 18.47 9.45
N ASN A 358 -1.63 17.96 9.74
CA ASN A 358 -2.18 17.90 11.11
C ASN A 358 -1.33 17.05 12.05
N ARG A 359 -0.64 16.03 11.56
CA ARG A 359 0.26 15.18 12.34
C ARG A 359 1.70 15.69 12.39
N PHE A 360 1.99 16.83 11.76
CA PHE A 360 3.34 17.39 11.62
C PHE A 360 4.30 16.52 10.80
N ASP A 361 3.78 15.60 9.97
CA ASP A 361 4.56 14.84 9.00
C ASP A 361 4.92 15.70 7.79
N LEU A 362 4.08 16.70 7.49
CA LEU A 362 4.32 17.72 6.48
C LEU A 362 4.25 19.13 7.11
N PRO A 363 5.03 20.09 6.58
CA PRO A 363 4.97 21.49 6.99
C PRO A 363 3.61 22.15 6.69
N ASP A 364 3.27 23.16 7.49
CA ASP A 364 2.01 23.91 7.41
C ASP A 364 1.86 24.76 6.14
N ASP A 365 2.96 25.00 5.42
CA ASP A 365 2.96 25.71 4.12
C ASP A 365 2.62 24.82 2.93
N VAL A 366 2.33 23.55 3.13
CA VAL A 366 1.87 22.65 2.06
C VAL A 366 0.43 22.98 1.65
N ARG A 367 0.18 22.95 0.33
CA ARG A 367 -1.15 23.21 -0.27
C ARG A 367 -1.45 22.17 -1.32
N THR A 368 -2.71 21.73 -1.38
CA THR A 368 -3.21 20.75 -2.35
C THR A 368 -4.03 21.46 -3.44
N TYR A 369 -3.92 20.99 -4.66
CA TYR A 369 -4.70 21.47 -5.80
C TYR A 369 -4.91 20.36 -6.83
N ALA A 370 -5.86 20.57 -7.75
CA ALA A 370 -6.08 19.68 -8.89
C ALA A 370 -5.59 20.35 -10.18
N MET A 371 -5.10 19.54 -11.13
CA MET A 371 -4.71 20.00 -12.45
C MET A 371 -5.94 20.40 -13.28
N GLN A 372 -5.81 21.42 -14.13
CA GLN A 372 -6.89 21.91 -14.99
C GLN A 372 -7.13 21.01 -16.22
N ASP A 373 -6.10 20.32 -16.70
CA ASP A 373 -6.20 19.33 -17.78
C ASP A 373 -6.75 17.98 -17.33
N GLY A 374 -7.12 17.85 -16.05
CA GLY A 374 -7.85 16.76 -15.50
C GLY A 374 -7.18 16.11 -14.28
N SER A 375 -7.98 15.36 -13.56
CA SER A 375 -7.56 14.58 -12.40
C SER A 375 -8.01 13.13 -12.60
N LEU A 376 -7.05 12.22 -12.72
CA LEU A 376 -7.34 10.79 -12.84
C LEU A 376 -8.08 10.34 -11.58
N ALA A 377 -9.23 9.68 -11.75
CA ALA A 377 -10.10 9.30 -10.65
C ALA A 377 -10.62 7.87 -10.82
N ASN A 378 -10.77 7.19 -9.71
CA ASN A 378 -11.37 5.85 -9.67
C ASN A 378 -12.25 5.63 -8.44
N VAL A 379 -13.03 4.56 -8.52
CA VAL A 379 -13.64 3.88 -7.39
C VAL A 379 -12.73 2.72 -7.02
N HIS A 380 -12.48 2.51 -5.74
CA HIS A 380 -11.84 1.29 -5.28
C HIS A 380 -12.86 0.34 -4.67
N PHE A 381 -12.59 -0.96 -4.83
CA PHE A 381 -13.55 -2.02 -4.60
C PHE A 381 -13.05 -3.02 -3.57
N VAL A 382 -14.00 -3.81 -3.05
CA VAL A 382 -13.72 -5.00 -2.24
C VAL A 382 -14.31 -6.21 -2.97
N GLY A 383 -13.43 -7.12 -3.35
CA GLY A 383 -13.80 -8.41 -3.93
C GLY A 383 -13.92 -9.49 -2.86
N LEU A 384 -14.86 -10.42 -3.06
CA LEU A 384 -14.99 -11.65 -2.29
C LEU A 384 -14.42 -12.81 -3.10
N THR A 385 -13.47 -13.57 -2.53
CA THR A 385 -12.85 -14.69 -3.26
C THR A 385 -13.80 -15.88 -3.42
N TYR A 386 -13.67 -16.59 -4.54
CA TYR A 386 -14.55 -17.72 -4.87
C TYR A 386 -14.41 -18.88 -3.87
N ASN A 387 -13.23 -19.09 -3.29
CA ASN A 387 -12.88 -20.19 -2.41
C ASN A 387 -12.88 -19.83 -0.91
N SER A 388 -13.39 -18.64 -0.54
CA SER A 388 -13.62 -18.30 0.88
C SER A 388 -14.64 -19.26 1.49
N ASN A 389 -14.36 -19.77 2.69
CA ASN A 389 -15.30 -20.55 3.49
C ASN A 389 -16.15 -19.68 4.45
N ASN A 390 -15.86 -18.38 4.49
CA ASN A 390 -16.53 -17.41 5.38
C ASN A 390 -17.41 -16.39 4.61
N LYS A 391 -17.97 -16.79 3.45
CA LYS A 391 -18.67 -15.87 2.53
C LYS A 391 -19.79 -15.05 3.19
N SER A 392 -20.61 -15.66 4.07
CA SER A 392 -21.68 -14.95 4.76
C SER A 392 -21.13 -13.86 5.69
N ALA A 393 -20.13 -14.18 6.51
CA ALA A 393 -19.50 -13.20 7.38
C ALA A 393 -18.76 -12.11 6.57
N ALA A 394 -18.12 -12.47 5.46
CA ALA A 394 -17.46 -11.52 4.56
C ALA A 394 -18.47 -10.54 3.94
N LYS A 395 -19.64 -10.99 3.47
CA LYS A 395 -20.74 -10.13 3.00
C LYS A 395 -21.21 -9.16 4.09
N THR A 396 -21.34 -9.62 5.35
CA THR A 396 -21.72 -8.76 6.48
C THR A 396 -20.66 -7.67 6.71
N VAL A 397 -19.36 -7.98 6.62
CA VAL A 397 -18.29 -6.99 6.72
C VAL A 397 -18.41 -5.95 5.60
N VAL A 398 -18.60 -6.38 4.35
CA VAL A 398 -18.71 -5.44 3.21
C VAL A 398 -19.99 -4.60 3.31
N ASN A 399 -21.11 -5.18 3.73
CA ASN A 399 -22.33 -4.41 3.96
C ASN A 399 -22.12 -3.34 5.04
N PHE A 400 -21.36 -3.65 6.11
CA PHE A 400 -20.97 -2.64 7.10
C PHE A 400 -20.05 -1.55 6.51
N LEU A 401 -19.05 -1.92 5.70
CA LEU A 401 -18.18 -0.94 5.01
C LEU A 401 -18.96 0.05 4.14
N LEU A 402 -20.10 -0.38 3.57
CA LEU A 402 -21.02 0.45 2.79
C LEU A 402 -22.05 1.20 3.65
N SER A 403 -22.11 0.98 4.95
CA SER A 403 -23.05 1.70 5.81
C SER A 403 -22.75 3.20 5.85
N PRO A 404 -23.76 4.08 5.99
CA PRO A 404 -23.56 5.52 6.15
C PRO A 404 -22.59 5.87 7.29
N GLU A 405 -22.61 5.10 8.37
CA GLU A 405 -21.72 5.28 9.52
C GLU A 405 -20.25 5.01 9.15
N ALA A 406 -19.98 3.85 8.54
CA ALA A 406 -18.63 3.47 8.16
C ALA A 406 -18.06 4.40 7.06
N GLN A 407 -18.90 4.82 6.13
CA GLN A 407 -18.54 5.76 5.07
C GLN A 407 -18.27 7.17 5.63
N ALA A 408 -19.09 7.64 6.57
CA ALA A 408 -18.88 8.93 7.22
C ALA A 408 -17.63 8.93 8.11
N GLU A 409 -17.34 7.84 8.84
CA GLU A 409 -16.12 7.69 9.62
C GLU A 409 -14.89 7.73 8.72
N LYS A 410 -14.91 6.98 7.62
CA LYS A 410 -13.85 6.93 6.62
C LYS A 410 -13.54 8.31 6.03
N GLN A 411 -14.55 9.13 5.76
CA GLN A 411 -14.41 10.45 5.14
C GLN A 411 -13.82 11.51 6.07
N LYS A 412 -13.74 11.28 7.37
CA LYS A 412 -13.12 12.23 8.30
C LYS A 412 -11.64 12.38 8.00
N LEU A 413 -11.15 13.63 7.86
CA LEU A 413 -9.74 13.93 7.62
C LEU A 413 -8.81 13.36 8.71
N ALA A 414 -9.27 13.32 9.95
CA ALA A 414 -8.51 12.76 11.08
C ALA A 414 -8.42 11.22 11.04
N VAL A 415 -9.29 10.55 10.27
CA VAL A 415 -9.33 9.08 10.15
C VAL A 415 -8.61 8.63 8.89
N TRP A 416 -9.19 8.92 7.72
CA TRP A 416 -8.58 8.60 6.43
C TRP A 416 -8.83 9.72 5.41
N GLY A 417 -10.07 10.21 5.32
CA GLY A 417 -10.48 11.28 4.42
C GLY A 417 -10.83 10.79 3.03
N ASP A 418 -11.07 9.49 2.87
CA ASP A 418 -11.48 8.90 1.61
C ASP A 418 -12.96 9.18 1.32
N ASP A 419 -13.25 9.63 0.10
CA ASP A 419 -14.61 10.06 -0.28
C ASP A 419 -15.61 8.90 -0.28
N THR A 420 -16.85 9.23 0.12
CA THR A 420 -17.93 8.24 0.14
C THR A 420 -18.36 7.82 -1.25
N VAL A 421 -18.71 6.55 -1.40
CA VAL A 421 -19.38 6.00 -2.60
C VAL A 421 -20.89 6.17 -2.57
N LEU A 422 -21.45 6.58 -1.43
CA LEU A 422 -22.90 6.72 -1.26
C LEU A 422 -23.41 7.96 -2.01
N ASP A 423 -24.58 7.83 -2.61
CA ASP A 423 -25.32 8.97 -3.14
C ASP A 423 -25.99 9.71 -1.98
N MET A 424 -25.50 10.92 -1.69
CA MET A 424 -26.01 11.75 -0.60
C MET A 424 -27.51 12.05 -0.73
N THR A 425 -28.09 11.96 -1.94
CA THR A 425 -29.52 12.16 -2.19
C THR A 425 -30.37 10.93 -1.84
N ALA A 426 -29.75 9.76 -1.77
CA ALA A 426 -30.40 8.51 -1.35
C ALA A 426 -30.44 8.35 0.19
N LEU A 427 -29.69 9.18 0.92
CA LEU A 427 -29.59 9.12 2.38
C LEU A 427 -30.73 9.87 3.08
N SER A 428 -31.20 9.33 4.19
CA SER A 428 -32.08 10.05 5.10
C SER A 428 -31.37 11.29 5.70
N LYS A 429 -32.15 12.25 6.20
CA LYS A 429 -31.60 13.44 6.87
C LYS A 429 -30.69 13.08 8.04
N ALA A 430 -31.02 12.05 8.83
CA ALA A 430 -30.18 11.58 9.93
C ALA A 430 -28.83 11.02 9.44
N GLN A 431 -28.84 10.22 8.36
CA GLN A 431 -27.65 9.66 7.76
C GLN A 431 -26.77 10.76 7.14
N THR A 432 -27.35 11.74 6.43
CA THR A 432 -26.61 12.88 5.86
C THR A 432 -25.91 13.71 6.94
N MET A 433 -26.47 13.78 8.14
CA MET A 433 -25.84 14.51 9.27
C MET A 433 -24.51 13.89 9.72
N LEU A 434 -24.28 12.59 9.49
CA LEU A 434 -23.04 11.91 9.83
C LEU A 434 -21.84 12.44 9.02
N PHE A 435 -22.09 12.96 7.81
CA PHE A 435 -21.07 13.47 6.89
C PHE A 435 -20.73 14.96 7.07
N LYS A 436 -21.35 15.64 8.04
CA LYS A 436 -21.00 17.03 8.31
C LYS A 436 -19.62 17.11 8.94
N SER A 437 -18.74 17.89 8.30
CA SER A 437 -17.43 18.25 8.82
C SER A 437 -17.41 19.76 9.06
N ASP A 438 -17.02 20.17 10.24
CA ASP A 438 -17.00 21.61 10.63
C ASP A 438 -15.67 22.30 10.30
N THR A 439 -14.67 21.59 9.79
CA THR A 439 -13.33 22.14 9.57
C THR A 439 -12.84 21.97 8.15
N VAL A 440 -12.59 23.10 7.48
CA VAL A 440 -11.80 23.17 6.23
C VAL A 440 -10.34 23.40 6.62
N HIS A 441 -9.47 22.45 6.32
CA HIS A 441 -8.03 22.58 6.57
C HIS A 441 -7.38 23.41 5.46
N ALA A 442 -6.44 24.31 5.79
CA ALA A 442 -5.77 25.18 4.82
C ALA A 442 -4.99 24.43 3.73
N SER A 443 -4.55 23.19 4.02
CA SER A 443 -3.88 22.32 3.06
C SER A 443 -4.84 21.44 2.25
N ALA A 444 -6.15 21.45 2.54
CA ALA A 444 -7.12 20.64 1.82
C ALA A 444 -7.34 21.19 0.41
N LEU A 445 -7.75 20.30 -0.49
CA LEU A 445 -8.20 20.70 -1.82
C LEU A 445 -9.38 21.65 -1.69
N ASP A 446 -9.28 22.81 -2.33
CA ASP A 446 -10.38 23.77 -2.39
C ASP A 446 -11.52 23.18 -3.23
N LYS A 447 -12.67 22.95 -2.61
CA LYS A 447 -13.87 22.40 -3.28
C LYS A 447 -14.43 23.31 -4.36
N SER A 448 -14.04 24.59 -4.41
CA SER A 448 -14.38 25.49 -5.50
C SER A 448 -13.56 25.24 -6.77
N GLN A 449 -12.43 24.55 -6.67
CA GLN A 449 -11.64 24.08 -7.78
C GLN A 449 -12.27 22.77 -8.30
N SER A 450 -13.25 22.87 -9.19
CA SER A 450 -13.80 21.71 -9.88
C SER A 450 -12.78 21.19 -10.88
N ALA A 451 -12.06 20.13 -10.53
CA ALA A 451 -11.26 19.39 -11.49
C ALA A 451 -12.16 18.63 -12.48
N VAL A 452 -11.77 18.62 -13.73
CA VAL A 452 -12.31 17.65 -14.68
C VAL A 452 -11.84 16.24 -14.23
N LEU A 453 -12.78 15.37 -13.83
CA LEU A 453 -12.41 14.02 -13.47
C LEU A 453 -12.20 13.19 -14.74
N LEU A 454 -11.03 12.60 -14.86
CA LEU A 454 -10.68 11.64 -15.91
C LEU A 454 -10.89 10.24 -15.35
N ALA A 455 -11.71 9.44 -16.03
CA ALA A 455 -11.84 8.02 -15.68
C ALA A 455 -10.49 7.31 -15.89
N GLU A 456 -10.25 6.26 -15.11
CA GLU A 456 -9.11 5.37 -15.35
C GLU A 456 -9.22 4.75 -16.75
N PRO A 457 -8.11 4.61 -17.47
CA PRO A 457 -8.06 3.85 -18.72
C PRO A 457 -8.54 2.42 -18.52
N HIS A 458 -8.96 1.78 -19.61
CA HIS A 458 -9.21 0.33 -19.61
C HIS A 458 -8.02 -0.42 -18.99
N ALA A 459 -8.27 -1.43 -18.16
CA ALA A 459 -7.26 -2.12 -17.34
C ALA A 459 -6.03 -2.58 -18.15
N SER A 460 -6.22 -2.96 -19.41
CA SER A 460 -5.12 -3.40 -20.30
C SER A 460 -4.07 -2.32 -20.59
N TRP A 461 -4.39 -1.03 -20.42
CA TRP A 461 -3.42 0.05 -20.61
C TRP A 461 -2.38 0.11 -19.48
N THR A 462 -2.72 -0.32 -18.29
CA THR A 462 -1.81 -0.31 -17.14
C THR A 462 -0.55 -1.14 -17.44
N ASP A 463 -0.73 -2.39 -17.86
CA ASP A 463 0.40 -3.27 -18.18
C ASP A 463 1.13 -2.82 -19.45
N ALA A 464 0.40 -2.42 -20.49
CA ALA A 464 0.99 -1.97 -21.74
C ALA A 464 1.89 -0.73 -21.57
N LEU A 465 1.43 0.28 -20.80
CA LEU A 465 2.22 1.49 -20.51
C LEU A 465 3.41 1.18 -19.58
N ARG A 466 3.21 0.32 -18.58
CA ARG A 466 4.28 -0.13 -17.66
C ARG A 466 5.38 -0.83 -18.45
N GLU A 467 5.02 -1.81 -19.27
CA GLU A 467 5.96 -2.57 -20.07
C GLU A 467 6.71 -1.68 -21.06
N ALA A 468 6.00 -0.82 -21.80
CA ALA A 468 6.59 0.13 -22.73
C ALA A 468 7.57 1.10 -22.04
N TRP A 469 7.25 1.56 -20.83
CA TRP A 469 8.15 2.40 -20.04
C TRP A 469 9.43 1.64 -19.65
N PHE A 470 9.31 0.40 -19.15
CA PHE A 470 10.49 -0.40 -18.81
C PHE A 470 11.33 -0.79 -20.02
N GLN A 471 10.72 -1.05 -21.17
CA GLN A 471 11.47 -1.27 -22.42
C GLN A 471 12.31 -0.05 -22.81
N ARG A 472 11.79 1.17 -22.60
CA ARG A 472 12.50 2.40 -22.97
C ARG A 472 13.52 2.85 -21.91
N TYR A 473 13.17 2.81 -20.65
CA TYR A 473 13.94 3.42 -19.57
C TYR A 473 14.51 2.41 -18.56
N GLY A 474 13.99 1.19 -18.52
CA GLY A 474 14.29 0.22 -17.46
C GLY A 474 15.76 -0.18 -17.33
N ALA A 475 16.56 -0.03 -18.40
CA ALA A 475 18.01 -0.27 -18.31
C ALA A 475 18.76 0.74 -17.42
N ARG A 476 18.11 1.86 -17.06
CA ARG A 476 18.68 2.90 -16.18
C ARG A 476 18.34 2.68 -14.71
N TYR A 477 17.28 1.91 -14.42
CA TYR A 477 16.65 1.76 -13.08
C TYR A 477 16.52 0.29 -12.67
#